data_43014a02b4ed965e30b91ce63b4c43d3
#
_entry.id   43014a02b4ed965e30b91ce63b4c43d3
#
_cell.length_a   1.000
_cell.length_b   1.000
_cell.length_c   1.000
_cell.angle_alpha   90.00
_cell.angle_beta   90.00
_cell.angle_gamma   90.00
#
_symmetry.space_group_name_H-M   'P 1'
#
loop_
_entity.id
_entity.type
_entity.pdbx_description
1 polymer ?
#
loop_
_entity_poly.entity_id
_entity_poly.type
_entity_poly.pdbx_seq_one_letter_code
_entity_poly.pdbx_strand_id
1 'polypeptide(L)' 'MIEYFVEVPNTNIKESVGHRLGDAWGICYDLAQEFGFAEVCWYALNGKRVSEGSYYDKD' A
#
# COMPACT_ATOMS: atom_id res chain seq x y z
N MET A 1 -11.47 11.18 -7.46
CA MET A 1 -11.49 9.79 -7.02
C MET A 1 -10.10 9.40 -6.53
N ILE A 2 -10.03 8.75 -5.38
CA ILE A 2 -8.74 8.38 -4.78
C ILE A 2 -8.16 7.15 -5.47
N GLU A 3 -6.90 7.21 -5.82
CA GLU A 3 -6.16 6.06 -6.32
C GLU A 3 -5.24 5.57 -5.22
N TYR A 4 -5.37 4.29 -4.86
CA TYR A 4 -4.57 3.68 -3.81
C TYR A 4 -3.31 3.05 -4.37
N PHE A 5 -2.27 3.05 -3.56
CA PHE A 5 -1.00 2.42 -3.88
C PHE A 5 -0.58 1.53 -2.74
N VAL A 6 0.14 0.47 -3.06
CA VAL A 6 0.76 -0.37 -2.04
C VAL A 6 2.27 -0.26 -2.21
N GLU A 7 2.95 0.11 -1.14
CA GLU A 7 4.39 0.30 -1.15
C GLU A 7 5.06 -0.66 -0.18
N VAL A 8 6.25 -1.13 -0.57
CA VAL A 8 7.11 -1.87 0.33
C VAL A 8 8.28 -0.94 0.65
N PRO A 9 8.37 -0.41 1.88
CA PRO A 9 9.42 0.54 2.26
C PRO A 9 10.82 -0.04 2.06
N ASN A 10 11.75 0.83 1.74
CA ASN A 10 13.15 0.47 1.51
C ASN A 10 13.35 -0.37 0.25
N THR A 11 12.35 -0.40 -0.62
CA THR A 11 12.44 -1.04 -1.93
C THR A 11 11.86 -0.08 -2.96
N ASN A 12 11.96 -0.47 -4.23
CA ASN A 12 11.33 0.30 -5.31
C ASN A 12 9.91 -0.16 -5.61
N ILE A 13 9.36 -1.02 -4.78
CA ILE A 13 8.03 -1.58 -5.02
C ILE A 13 6.96 -0.57 -4.63
N LYS A 14 6.17 -0.14 -5.63
CA LYS A 14 5.05 0.76 -5.45
C LYS A 14 4.06 0.44 -6.56
N GLU A 15 2.93 -0.15 -6.20
CA GLU A 15 1.95 -0.60 -7.18
C GLU A 15 0.67 0.18 -7.06
N SER A 16 0.14 0.61 -8.21
CA SER A 16 -1.17 1.22 -8.27
C SER A 16 -2.20 0.10 -8.22
N VAL A 17 -3.13 0.20 -7.28
CA VAL A 17 -4.10 -0.87 -7.03
C VAL A 17 -5.54 -0.41 -7.23
N GLY A 18 -5.73 0.72 -7.91
CA GLY A 18 -7.05 1.20 -8.27
C GLY A 18 -7.72 2.01 -7.17
N HIS A 19 -9.04 2.04 -7.21
CA HIS A 19 -9.82 2.97 -6.39
C HIS A 19 -10.55 2.29 -5.23
N ARG A 20 -10.39 1.00 -5.06
CA ARG A 20 -11.09 0.24 -4.02
C ARG A 20 -10.15 -0.12 -2.90
N LEU A 21 -10.45 0.37 -1.72
CA LEU A 21 -9.60 0.13 -0.54
C LEU A 21 -9.52 -1.36 -0.20
N GLY A 22 -10.61 -2.10 -0.38
CA GLY A 22 -10.59 -3.54 -0.12
C GLY A 22 -9.60 -4.28 -1.02
N ASP A 23 -9.53 -3.89 -2.30
CA ASP A 23 -8.56 -4.48 -3.23
C ASP A 23 -7.14 -4.13 -2.82
N ALA A 24 -6.93 -2.89 -2.38
CA ALA A 24 -5.63 -2.45 -1.92
C ALA A 24 -5.17 -3.28 -0.71
N TRP A 25 -6.07 -3.55 0.23
CA TRP A 25 -5.73 -4.35 1.39
C TRP A 25 -5.34 -5.77 1.02
N GLY A 26 -6.01 -6.38 0.03
CA GLY A 26 -5.67 -7.72 -0.42
C GLY A 26 -4.26 -7.78 -0.99
N ILE A 27 -3.91 -6.82 -1.84
CA ILE A 27 -2.58 -6.75 -2.44
C ILE A 27 -1.53 -6.43 -1.37
N CYS A 28 -1.86 -5.55 -0.44
CA CYS A 28 -0.96 -5.22 0.67
C CYS A 28 -0.63 -6.45 1.50
N TYR A 29 -1.64 -7.26 1.79
CA TYR A 29 -1.44 -8.49 2.54
C TYR A 29 -0.47 -9.44 1.80
N ASP A 30 -0.69 -9.63 0.49
CA ASP A 30 0.17 -10.50 -0.29
C ASP A 30 1.62 -10.01 -0.32
N LEU A 31 1.82 -8.72 -0.52
CA LEU A 31 3.16 -8.15 -0.54
C LEU A 31 3.82 -8.23 0.84
N ALA A 32 3.05 -8.05 1.90
CA ALA A 32 3.59 -8.18 3.25
C ALA A 32 4.05 -9.61 3.53
N GLN A 33 3.33 -10.61 3.02
CA GLN A 33 3.74 -12.00 3.15
C GLN A 33 5.07 -12.26 2.45
N GLU A 34 5.28 -11.62 1.31
CA GLU A 34 6.48 -11.84 0.51
C GLU A 34 7.68 -11.04 1.02
N PHE A 35 7.48 -9.79 1.41
CA PHE A 35 8.57 -8.86 1.72
C PHE A 35 8.66 -8.50 3.20
N GLY A 36 7.74 -8.98 4.02
CA GLY A 36 7.74 -8.75 5.45
C GLY A 36 6.95 -7.53 5.91
N PHE A 37 6.71 -6.56 5.04
CA PHE A 37 5.97 -5.36 5.38
C PHE A 37 5.48 -4.68 4.11
N ALA A 38 4.24 -4.18 4.14
CA ALA A 38 3.70 -3.39 3.04
C ALA A 38 2.69 -2.40 3.60
N GLU A 39 2.52 -1.29 2.91
CA GLU A 39 1.68 -0.19 3.38
C GLU A 39 0.77 0.30 2.27
N VAL A 40 -0.50 0.57 2.62
CA VAL A 40 -1.46 1.18 1.69
C VAL A 40 -1.41 2.68 1.87
N CYS A 41 -1.32 3.41 0.77
CA CYS A 41 -1.30 4.86 0.82
C CYS A 41 -2.01 5.46 -0.39
N TRP A 42 -2.22 6.78 -0.36
CA TRP A 42 -2.75 7.55 -1.49
C TRP A 42 -2.20 8.96 -1.37
N TYR A 43 -2.38 9.73 -2.43
CA TYR A 43 -1.84 11.10 -2.48
C TYR A 43 -2.99 12.08 -2.62
N ALA A 44 -3.01 13.09 -1.74
CA ALA A 44 -3.99 14.15 -1.80
C ALA A 44 -3.71 15.07 -3.00
N LEU A 45 -4.64 15.95 -3.31
CA LEU A 45 -4.51 16.85 -4.44
C LEU A 45 -3.27 17.74 -4.36
N ASN A 46 -2.83 18.07 -3.15
CA ASN A 46 -1.61 18.86 -2.95
C ASN A 46 -0.33 18.03 -2.98
N GLY A 47 -0.44 16.75 -3.33
CA GLY A 47 0.72 15.86 -3.40
C GLY A 47 1.11 15.22 -2.09
N LYS A 48 0.41 15.52 -1.01
CA LYS A 48 0.75 14.98 0.30
C LYS A 48 0.39 13.49 0.37
N ARG A 49 1.33 12.69 0.85
CA ARG A 49 1.13 11.26 1.04
C ARG A 49 0.30 11.00 2.29
N VAL A 50 -0.73 10.15 2.15
CA VAL A 50 -1.58 9.77 3.28
C VAL A 50 -1.53 8.25 3.41
N SER A 51 -1.17 7.75 4.58
CA SER A 51 -1.13 6.32 4.85
C SER A 51 -2.47 5.87 5.39
N GLU A 52 -3.00 4.77 4.82
CA GLU A 52 -4.22 4.15 5.33
C GLU A 52 -3.92 3.09 6.38
N GLY A 53 -2.72 2.55 6.35
CA GLY A 53 -2.30 1.52 7.28
C GLY A 53 -1.36 0.54 6.62
N SER A 54 -1.01 -0.51 7.35
CA SER A 54 -0.01 -1.45 6.87
C SER A 54 -0.25 -2.84 7.41
N TYR A 55 0.35 -3.82 6.74
CA TYR A 55 0.48 -5.18 7.26
C TYR A 55 1.95 -5.51 7.40
N TYR A 56 2.28 -6.36 8.34
CA TYR A 56 3.61 -6.93 8.41
C TYR A 56 3.53 -8.39 8.85
N ASP A 57 4.50 -9.15 8.38
CA ASP A 57 4.59 -10.56 8.69
C ASP A 57 5.48 -10.71 9.92
N LYS A 58 4.94 -11.34 10.95
CA LYS A 58 5.63 -11.48 12.23
C LYS A 58 6.55 -12.70 12.30
N ASP A 59 6.51 -13.53 11.29
CA ASP A 59 7.33 -14.76 11.31
C ASP A 59 8.77 -14.53 10.88
#